data_604fc54cc2239a910c857eeaaf80fd10
#
_entry.id   604fc54cc2239a910c857eeaaf80fd10
#
_cell.length_a   1.000
_cell.length_b   1.000
_cell.length_c   1.000
_cell.angle_alpha   90.00
_cell.angle_beta   90.00
_cell.angle_gamma   90.00
#
_symmetry.space_group_name_H-M   'P 1'
#
loop_
_entity.id
_entity.type
_entity.pdbx_description
1 polymer ?
#
loop_
_entity_poly.entity_id
_entity_poly.type
_entity_poly.pdbx_seq_one_letter_code
_entity_poly.pdbx_strand_id
1 'polypeptide(L)'
;MKRILNKLFSKLVLGGLIIILQFSWFVYLLYSATVYSSMVDALFKIASIVLALFVSSRDMRSTYKTSWIFLILALPLFGIPAYYLFGRPGLTKRTRMKMDVVSSRIRAYSSPSDDVMSALRAEDDSAGQQAQYLTRYAGYPVYHEADTQYYCCGEEMYPQFLEDLKTAKSYIFLEYFIAEPGKMLDAIVEILAQKAKEGVDVRFMYDGIGCIQTLPNKYYCYLQEKGIKCACFQPFRPLMSIIQNNRDHRKITVIDGKVAYTGGMNLADEYILSLIHISEPTRRVVI
;
A
#
# COMPACT_ATOMS: atom_id res chain seq x y z
N MET A 1 7.90 -27.59 19.13
CA MET A 1 8.87 -27.89 18.06
C MET A 1 8.32 -27.54 16.66
N LYS A 2 7.18 -28.06 16.21
CA LYS A 2 6.58 -27.74 14.89
C LYS A 2 6.32 -26.22 14.66
N ARG A 3 5.86 -25.47 15.68
CA ARG A 3 5.62 -24.02 15.57
C ARG A 3 6.89 -23.18 15.38
N ILE A 4 8.02 -23.60 15.96
CA ILE A 4 9.34 -22.94 15.82
C ILE A 4 9.91 -23.24 14.43
N LEU A 5 9.80 -24.50 13.97
CA LEU A 5 10.20 -24.87 12.60
C LEU A 5 9.38 -24.10 11.54
N ASN A 6 8.06 -24.00 11.70
CA ASN A 6 7.24 -23.22 10.75
C ASN A 6 7.56 -21.71 10.74
N LYS A 7 8.00 -21.14 11.87
CA LYS A 7 8.51 -19.76 11.89
C LYS A 7 9.88 -19.65 11.21
N LEU A 8 10.81 -20.59 11.42
CA LEU A 8 12.12 -20.62 10.76
C LEU A 8 12.02 -20.81 9.24
N PHE A 9 11.03 -21.57 8.78
CA PHE A 9 10.75 -21.77 7.34
C PHE A 9 9.65 -20.82 6.81
N SER A 10 9.31 -19.75 7.54
CA SER A 10 8.41 -18.74 7.01
C SER A 10 9.05 -18.09 5.78
N LYS A 11 8.21 -17.74 4.79
CA LYS A 11 8.66 -17.09 3.54
C LYS A 11 9.53 -15.85 3.80
N LEU A 12 9.26 -15.14 4.90
CA LEU A 12 9.98 -13.94 5.35
C LEU A 12 11.39 -14.29 5.84
N VAL A 13 11.53 -15.33 6.67
CA VAL A 13 12.83 -15.76 7.20
C VAL A 13 13.69 -16.35 6.10
N LEU A 14 13.11 -17.19 5.24
CA LEU A 14 13.82 -17.78 4.10
C LEU A 14 14.26 -16.70 3.10
N GLY A 15 13.36 -15.75 2.78
CA GLY A 15 13.69 -14.61 1.93
C GLY A 15 14.79 -13.72 2.53
N GLY A 16 14.71 -13.44 3.84
CA GLY A 16 15.74 -12.70 4.57
C GLY A 16 17.10 -13.38 4.57
N LEU A 17 17.13 -14.71 4.81
CA LEU A 17 18.37 -15.49 4.75
C LEU A 17 19.00 -15.51 3.36
N ILE A 18 18.20 -15.66 2.31
CA ILE A 18 18.67 -15.61 0.93
C ILE A 18 19.27 -14.23 0.62
N ILE A 19 18.61 -13.15 1.04
CA ILE A 19 19.13 -11.79 0.85
C ILE A 19 20.44 -11.59 1.61
N ILE A 20 20.52 -12.02 2.86
CA ILE A 20 21.76 -11.93 3.67
C ILE A 20 22.88 -12.74 3.02
N LEU A 21 22.62 -13.94 2.54
CA LEU A 21 23.61 -14.80 1.92
C LEU A 21 24.12 -14.22 0.59
N GLN A 22 23.23 -13.68 -0.23
CA GLN A 22 23.58 -12.97 -1.46
C GLN A 22 24.39 -11.71 -1.17
N PHE A 23 24.00 -10.95 -0.15
CA PHE A 23 24.72 -9.77 0.29
C PHE A 23 26.13 -10.11 0.78
N SER A 24 26.26 -11.12 1.63
CA SER A 24 27.55 -11.58 2.16
C SER A 24 28.47 -12.09 1.04
N TRP A 25 27.92 -12.85 0.09
CA TRP A 25 28.64 -13.31 -1.10
C TRP A 25 29.13 -12.13 -1.97
N PHE A 26 28.27 -11.16 -2.19
CA PHE A 26 28.59 -9.96 -2.95
C PHE A 26 29.70 -9.14 -2.27
N VAL A 27 29.60 -8.91 -0.95
CA VAL A 27 30.62 -8.23 -0.15
C VAL A 27 31.96 -8.99 -0.20
N TYR A 28 31.93 -10.34 -0.10
CA TYR A 28 33.11 -11.15 -0.21
C TYR A 28 33.78 -11.01 -1.60
N LEU A 29 33.03 -11.08 -2.68
CA LEU A 29 33.55 -10.88 -4.03
C LEU A 29 34.18 -9.49 -4.20
N LEU A 30 33.54 -8.45 -3.67
CA LEU A 30 34.05 -7.09 -3.74
C LEU A 30 35.35 -6.95 -2.90
N TYR A 31 35.37 -7.51 -1.70
CA TYR A 31 36.57 -7.52 -0.86
C TYR A 31 37.73 -8.25 -1.51
N SER A 32 37.53 -9.43 -2.08
CA SER A 32 38.57 -10.17 -2.78
C SER A 32 39.11 -9.42 -4.01
N ALA A 33 38.21 -8.67 -4.71
CA ALA A 33 38.63 -7.83 -5.84
C ALA A 33 39.48 -6.61 -5.42
N THR A 34 39.25 -6.04 -4.22
CA THR A 34 40.03 -4.88 -3.73
C THR A 34 41.39 -5.24 -3.17
N VAL A 35 41.54 -6.41 -2.59
CA VAL A 35 42.84 -6.87 -2.06
C VAL A 35 43.87 -6.98 -3.19
N TYR A 36 43.44 -7.18 -4.44
CA TYR A 36 44.32 -7.41 -5.57
C TYR A 36 44.64 -6.17 -6.43
N SER A 37 43.98 -5.00 -6.19
CA SER A 37 44.24 -3.79 -7.02
C SER A 37 43.90 -2.47 -6.34
N SER A 38 44.95 -1.72 -5.96
CA SER A 38 44.85 -0.33 -5.48
C SER A 38 44.17 0.61 -6.51
N MET A 39 44.28 0.31 -7.79
CA MET A 39 43.68 1.07 -8.88
C MET A 39 42.16 0.91 -8.92
N VAL A 40 41.67 -0.31 -8.65
CA VAL A 40 40.22 -0.60 -8.58
C VAL A 40 39.59 0.15 -7.39
N ASP A 41 40.24 0.14 -6.24
CA ASP A 41 39.77 0.88 -5.06
C ASP A 41 39.69 2.39 -5.30
N ALA A 42 40.73 2.97 -5.93
CA ALA A 42 40.71 4.38 -6.31
C ALA A 42 39.59 4.73 -7.28
N LEU A 43 39.31 3.89 -8.28
CA LEU A 43 38.21 4.08 -9.22
C LEU A 43 36.86 4.06 -8.52
N PHE A 44 36.62 3.11 -7.60
CA PHE A 44 35.38 3.05 -6.85
C PHE A 44 35.21 4.23 -5.89
N LYS A 45 36.27 4.74 -5.28
CA LYS A 45 36.23 5.95 -4.44
C LYS A 45 35.84 7.18 -5.28
N ILE A 46 36.45 7.37 -6.45
CA ILE A 46 36.09 8.47 -7.35
C ILE A 46 34.62 8.32 -7.81
N ALA A 47 34.22 7.12 -8.25
CA ALA A 47 32.85 6.86 -8.67
C ALA A 47 31.83 7.11 -7.55
N SER A 48 32.18 6.78 -6.29
CA SER A 48 31.31 7.04 -5.14
C SER A 48 31.08 8.53 -4.88
N ILE A 49 32.12 9.35 -5.02
CA ILE A 49 32.01 10.81 -4.88
C ILE A 49 31.11 11.37 -5.98
N VAL A 50 31.34 11.00 -7.24
CA VAL A 50 30.52 11.43 -8.36
C VAL A 50 29.07 11.02 -8.19
N LEU A 51 28.81 9.77 -7.77
CA LEU A 51 27.46 9.30 -7.53
C LEU A 51 26.80 10.00 -6.34
N ALA A 52 27.53 10.28 -5.26
CA ALA A 52 27.01 11.01 -4.10
C ALA A 52 26.60 12.44 -4.49
N LEU A 53 27.38 13.14 -5.30
CA LEU A 53 27.02 14.45 -5.85
C LEU A 53 25.77 14.36 -6.74
N PHE A 54 25.67 13.33 -7.58
CA PHE A 54 24.49 13.10 -8.40
C PHE A 54 23.25 12.80 -7.54
N VAL A 55 23.34 11.98 -6.48
CA VAL A 55 22.25 11.72 -5.56
C VAL A 55 21.84 12.99 -4.81
N SER A 56 22.81 13.82 -4.42
CA SER A 56 22.56 15.11 -3.76
C SER A 56 21.72 16.06 -4.62
N SER A 57 21.94 16.08 -5.93
CA SER A 57 21.20 16.96 -6.87
C SER A 57 19.79 16.46 -7.20
N ARG A 58 19.44 15.22 -6.82
CA ARG A 58 18.11 14.65 -7.09
C ARG A 58 17.03 15.24 -6.18
N ASP A 59 15.84 15.43 -6.72
CA ASP A 59 14.67 15.78 -5.91
C ASP A 59 14.11 14.52 -5.22
N MET A 60 14.54 14.32 -3.97
CA MET A 60 14.18 13.19 -3.12
C MET A 60 14.09 13.66 -1.67
N ARG A 61 13.36 12.93 -0.83
CA ARG A 61 13.29 13.22 0.61
C ARG A 61 14.70 13.25 1.23
N SER A 62 15.00 14.29 2.01
CA SER A 62 16.34 14.54 2.57
C SER A 62 16.89 13.33 3.34
N THR A 63 16.09 12.72 4.21
CA THR A 63 16.50 11.54 5.00
C THR A 63 16.93 10.37 4.10
N TYR A 64 16.14 10.09 3.05
CA TYR A 64 16.44 9.02 2.11
C TYR A 64 17.72 9.32 1.30
N LYS A 65 17.89 10.56 0.88
CA LYS A 65 19.07 11.05 0.16
C LYS A 65 20.33 10.87 1.01
N THR A 66 20.29 11.35 2.28
CA THR A 66 21.43 11.29 3.20
C THR A 66 21.83 9.84 3.50
N SER A 67 20.86 8.93 3.71
CA SER A 67 21.14 7.52 3.95
C SER A 67 21.89 6.87 2.78
N TRP A 68 21.48 7.16 1.53
CA TRP A 68 22.17 6.64 0.37
C TRP A 68 23.56 7.25 0.17
N ILE A 69 23.73 8.56 0.36
CA ILE A 69 25.03 9.22 0.26
C ILE A 69 25.99 8.62 1.28
N PHE A 70 25.53 8.44 2.54
CA PHE A 70 26.34 7.80 3.56
C PHE A 70 26.78 6.37 3.16
N LEU A 71 25.84 5.54 2.68
CA LEU A 71 26.15 4.16 2.26
C LEU A 71 27.13 4.12 1.07
N ILE A 72 26.94 4.99 0.09
CA ILE A 72 27.79 5.08 -1.10
C ILE A 72 29.23 5.47 -0.74
N LEU A 73 29.39 6.46 0.17
CA LEU A 73 30.71 6.95 0.56
C LEU A 73 31.41 6.02 1.57
N ALA A 74 30.66 5.44 2.52
CA ALA A 74 31.23 4.53 3.51
C ALA A 74 31.66 3.19 2.93
N LEU A 75 30.89 2.66 1.97
CA LEU A 75 31.12 1.37 1.35
C LEU A 75 31.00 1.46 -0.20
N PRO A 76 31.96 2.07 -0.90
CA PRO A 76 31.86 2.37 -2.34
C PRO A 76 31.52 1.14 -3.20
N LEU A 77 32.23 0.04 -2.96
CA LEU A 77 32.05 -1.22 -3.69
C LEU A 77 30.65 -1.81 -3.57
N PHE A 78 30.01 -1.60 -2.43
CA PHE A 78 28.67 -2.09 -2.14
C PHE A 78 27.61 -1.02 -2.41
N GLY A 79 27.83 0.21 -1.96
CA GLY A 79 26.87 1.30 -2.00
C GLY A 79 26.46 1.69 -3.42
N ILE A 80 27.44 1.66 -4.37
CA ILE A 80 27.15 1.96 -5.77
C ILE A 80 26.18 0.96 -6.39
N PRO A 81 26.45 -0.36 -6.41
CA PRO A 81 25.49 -1.34 -6.92
C PRO A 81 24.16 -1.34 -6.16
N ALA A 82 24.21 -1.24 -4.83
CA ALA A 82 23.01 -1.20 -4.01
C ALA A 82 22.12 -0.01 -4.37
N TYR A 83 22.69 1.17 -4.60
CA TYR A 83 21.92 2.33 -5.05
C TYR A 83 21.29 2.12 -6.43
N TYR A 84 21.99 1.51 -7.37
CA TYR A 84 21.43 1.22 -8.70
C TYR A 84 20.30 0.20 -8.63
N LEU A 85 20.39 -0.78 -7.72
CA LEU A 85 19.38 -1.84 -7.55
C LEU A 85 18.19 -1.36 -6.70
N PHE A 86 18.42 -0.63 -5.61
CA PHE A 86 17.39 -0.34 -4.60
C PHE A 86 17.14 1.16 -4.39
N GLY A 87 18.10 2.03 -4.71
CA GLY A 87 18.06 3.47 -4.43
C GLY A 87 17.30 4.31 -5.45
N ARG A 88 16.81 3.70 -6.53
CA ARG A 88 16.02 4.40 -7.55
C ARG A 88 14.53 4.17 -7.30
N PRO A 89 13.84 5.02 -6.55
CA PRO A 89 12.40 4.89 -6.31
C PRO A 89 11.65 5.34 -7.57
N GLY A 90 11.73 4.59 -8.62
CA GLY A 90 11.06 4.95 -9.87
C GLY A 90 10.18 3.80 -10.37
N LEU A 91 8.90 4.09 -10.59
CA LEU A 91 8.06 3.24 -11.41
C LEU A 91 8.72 3.10 -12.78
N THR A 92 8.67 1.92 -13.37
CA THR A 92 9.13 1.73 -14.74
C THR A 92 8.36 2.68 -15.66
N LYS A 93 8.98 3.15 -16.74
CA LYS A 93 8.33 4.03 -17.72
C LYS A 93 6.97 3.49 -18.16
N ARG A 94 6.88 2.17 -18.36
CA ARG A 94 5.62 1.49 -18.74
C ARG A 94 4.55 1.57 -17.63
N THR A 95 4.93 1.41 -16.37
CA THR A 95 3.99 1.50 -15.24
C THR A 95 3.52 2.94 -15.06
N ARG A 96 4.42 3.92 -15.17
CA ARG A 96 4.06 5.34 -15.12
C ARG A 96 3.05 5.70 -16.21
N MET A 97 3.31 5.32 -17.46
CA MET A 97 2.37 5.56 -18.56
C MET A 97 0.99 4.95 -18.31
N LYS A 98 0.92 3.73 -17.75
CA LYS A 98 -0.37 3.13 -17.36
C LYS A 98 -1.08 3.93 -16.27
N MET A 99 -0.36 4.40 -15.27
CA MET A 99 -0.92 5.22 -14.20
C MET A 99 -1.40 6.58 -14.73
N ASP A 100 -0.66 7.21 -15.63
CA ASP A 100 -1.05 8.48 -16.25
C ASP A 100 -2.37 8.33 -17.03
N VAL A 101 -2.53 7.23 -17.76
CA VAL A 101 -3.80 6.91 -18.47
C VAL A 101 -4.95 6.70 -17.49
N VAL A 102 -4.74 5.97 -16.39
CA VAL A 102 -5.77 5.77 -15.37
C VAL A 102 -6.11 7.10 -14.69
N SER A 103 -5.10 7.88 -14.30
CA SER A 103 -5.29 9.19 -13.66
C SER A 103 -6.04 10.18 -14.56
N SER A 104 -5.74 10.20 -15.88
CA SER A 104 -6.48 11.06 -16.81
C SER A 104 -7.95 10.66 -16.95
N ARG A 105 -8.25 9.35 -16.93
CA ARG A 105 -9.63 8.86 -16.91
C ARG A 105 -10.38 9.27 -15.64
N ILE A 106 -9.76 9.08 -14.47
CA ILE A 106 -10.38 9.46 -13.19
C ILE A 106 -10.67 10.97 -13.18
N ARG A 107 -9.73 11.81 -13.63
CA ARG A 107 -9.94 13.27 -13.70
C ARG A 107 -11.11 13.66 -14.59
N ALA A 108 -11.40 12.91 -15.65
CA ALA A 108 -12.54 13.18 -16.51
C ALA A 108 -13.89 12.99 -15.80
N TYR A 109 -13.95 12.16 -14.76
CA TYR A 109 -15.15 11.96 -13.93
C TYR A 109 -15.15 12.79 -12.65
N SER A 110 -14.04 13.44 -12.30
CA SER A 110 -13.87 14.24 -11.09
C SER A 110 -13.92 15.72 -11.45
N SER A 111 -15.08 16.22 -11.87
CA SER A 111 -15.26 17.66 -12.16
C SER A 111 -15.52 18.39 -10.85
N PRO A 112 -14.73 19.41 -10.50
CA PRO A 112 -15.05 20.27 -9.36
C PRO A 112 -16.33 21.06 -9.65
N SER A 113 -17.19 21.21 -8.64
CA SER A 113 -18.30 22.13 -8.71
C SER A 113 -17.84 23.50 -8.17
N ASP A 114 -17.86 24.52 -9.03
CA ASP A 114 -17.48 25.89 -8.64
C ASP A 114 -18.43 26.45 -7.58
N ASP A 115 -19.70 26.04 -7.61
CA ASP A 115 -20.70 26.45 -6.63
C ASP A 115 -20.38 25.92 -5.23
N VAL A 116 -20.01 24.64 -5.12
CA VAL A 116 -19.61 24.02 -3.83
C VAL A 116 -18.37 24.69 -3.26
N MET A 117 -17.39 25.00 -4.11
CA MET A 117 -16.16 25.67 -3.69
C MET A 117 -16.45 27.10 -3.21
N SER A 118 -17.34 27.81 -3.90
CA SER A 118 -17.75 29.19 -3.55
C SER A 118 -18.51 29.20 -2.23
N ALA A 119 -19.43 28.25 -2.02
CA ALA A 119 -20.19 28.11 -0.78
C ALA A 119 -19.27 27.81 0.40
N LEU A 120 -18.31 26.87 0.24
CA LEU A 120 -17.35 26.54 1.28
C LEU A 120 -16.47 27.73 1.67
N ARG A 121 -16.05 28.54 0.69
CA ARG A 121 -15.28 29.78 0.97
C ARG A 121 -16.06 30.84 1.68
N ALA A 122 -17.37 30.93 1.39
CA ALA A 122 -18.25 31.88 2.07
C ALA A 122 -18.46 31.48 3.55
N GLU A 123 -18.46 30.20 3.85
CA GLU A 123 -18.59 29.65 5.21
C GLU A 123 -17.28 29.69 5.99
N ASP A 124 -16.19 29.19 5.39
CA ASP A 124 -14.84 29.17 5.96
C ASP A 124 -13.79 29.33 4.85
N ASP A 125 -13.18 30.51 4.77
CA ASP A 125 -12.17 30.81 3.75
C ASP A 125 -10.91 29.95 3.90
N SER A 126 -10.51 29.58 5.12
CA SER A 126 -9.36 28.71 5.36
C SER A 126 -9.61 27.29 4.84
N ALA A 127 -10.80 26.73 5.12
CA ALA A 127 -11.23 25.44 4.56
C ALA A 127 -11.33 25.51 3.04
N GLY A 128 -11.85 26.61 2.49
CA GLY A 128 -11.92 26.85 1.05
C GLY A 128 -10.55 26.90 0.37
N GLN A 129 -9.55 27.52 0.99
CA GLN A 129 -8.17 27.56 0.48
C GLN A 129 -7.53 26.16 0.47
N GLN A 130 -7.71 25.37 1.54
CA GLN A 130 -7.23 23.98 1.61
C GLN A 130 -7.91 23.11 0.54
N ALA A 131 -9.21 23.22 0.40
CA ALA A 131 -9.99 22.51 -0.59
C ALA A 131 -9.56 22.86 -2.02
N GLN A 132 -9.29 24.13 -2.30
CA GLN A 132 -8.74 24.57 -3.59
C GLN A 132 -7.36 23.98 -3.86
N TYR A 133 -6.49 23.94 -2.85
CA TYR A 133 -5.17 23.32 -2.98
C TYR A 133 -5.30 21.83 -3.33
N LEU A 134 -6.15 21.08 -2.62
CA LEU A 134 -6.40 19.67 -2.88
C LEU A 134 -6.97 19.42 -4.29
N THR A 135 -7.95 20.24 -4.70
CA THR A 135 -8.54 20.15 -6.04
C THR A 135 -7.50 20.42 -7.12
N ARG A 136 -6.72 21.48 -6.96
CA ARG A 136 -5.75 21.93 -8.00
C ARG A 136 -4.55 21.01 -8.13
N TYR A 137 -3.97 20.57 -7.00
CA TYR A 137 -2.69 19.85 -6.98
C TYR A 137 -2.84 18.33 -6.79
N ALA A 138 -3.83 17.89 -6.03
CA ALA A 138 -4.09 16.47 -5.81
C ALA A 138 -5.18 15.89 -6.75
N GLY A 139 -5.98 16.76 -7.38
CA GLY A 139 -7.05 16.34 -8.30
C GLY A 139 -8.26 15.76 -7.59
N TYR A 140 -8.48 16.11 -6.31
CA TYR A 140 -9.64 15.68 -5.52
C TYR A 140 -10.60 16.85 -5.35
N PRO A 141 -11.74 16.86 -6.06
CA PRO A 141 -12.77 17.89 -5.91
C PRO A 141 -13.49 17.79 -4.58
N VAL A 142 -14.10 18.91 -4.18
CA VAL A 142 -14.95 18.98 -2.99
C VAL A 142 -16.38 18.64 -3.35
N TYR A 143 -17.03 17.87 -2.50
CA TYR A 143 -18.44 17.51 -2.62
C TYR A 143 -19.20 17.99 -1.37
N HIS A 144 -20.44 18.41 -1.55
CA HIS A 144 -21.27 18.93 -0.46
C HIS A 144 -22.28 17.90 0.08
N GLU A 145 -22.74 16.98 -0.77
CA GLU A 145 -23.86 16.08 -0.46
C GLU A 145 -23.41 14.75 0.18
N ALA A 146 -22.58 14.80 1.22
CA ALA A 146 -22.18 13.59 1.93
C ALA A 146 -22.59 13.68 3.39
N ASP A 147 -23.49 12.81 3.83
CA ASP A 147 -23.70 12.57 5.26
C ASP A 147 -22.57 11.74 5.83
N THR A 148 -21.99 12.17 6.94
CA THR A 148 -20.79 11.57 7.49
C THR A 148 -21.02 11.11 8.92
N GLN A 149 -20.86 9.81 9.15
CA GLN A 149 -20.89 9.19 10.48
C GLN A 149 -19.49 8.80 10.91
N TYR A 150 -19.12 9.15 12.14
CA TYR A 150 -17.86 8.81 12.75
C TYR A 150 -18.04 7.71 13.78
N TYR A 151 -17.19 6.69 13.75
CA TYR A 151 -17.12 5.60 14.71
C TYR A 151 -15.82 5.65 15.48
N CYS A 152 -15.89 5.62 16.80
CA CYS A 152 -14.71 5.67 17.68
C CYS A 152 -13.90 4.38 17.66
N CYS A 153 -14.55 3.24 17.43
CA CYS A 153 -13.93 1.92 17.46
C CYS A 153 -14.59 0.96 16.47
N GLY A 154 -13.94 -0.19 16.26
CA GLY A 154 -14.40 -1.19 15.32
C GLY A 154 -15.65 -1.92 15.76
N GLU A 155 -15.80 -2.16 17.05
CA GLU A 155 -16.97 -2.80 17.62
C GLU A 155 -18.25 -2.02 17.35
N GLU A 156 -18.16 -0.69 17.35
CA GLU A 156 -19.29 0.19 17.06
C GLU A 156 -19.62 0.18 15.56
N MET A 157 -18.60 0.19 14.70
CA MET A 157 -18.74 0.24 13.25
C MET A 157 -19.21 -1.10 12.65
N TYR A 158 -18.70 -2.21 13.15
CA TYR A 158 -18.80 -3.52 12.52
C TYR A 158 -20.24 -4.02 12.29
N PRO A 159 -21.18 -3.91 13.26
CA PRO A 159 -22.56 -4.29 13.03
C PRO A 159 -23.21 -3.55 11.86
N GLN A 160 -23.04 -2.23 11.79
CA GLN A 160 -23.58 -1.42 10.71
C GLN A 160 -22.92 -1.75 9.36
N PHE A 161 -21.62 -2.01 9.37
CA PHE A 161 -20.87 -2.44 8.19
C PHE A 161 -21.44 -3.73 7.57
N LEU A 162 -21.75 -4.74 8.41
CA LEU A 162 -22.36 -5.98 7.93
C LEU A 162 -23.76 -5.76 7.36
N GLU A 163 -24.57 -4.90 7.98
CA GLU A 163 -25.90 -4.59 7.47
C GLU A 163 -25.81 -3.85 6.13
N ASP A 164 -24.93 -2.86 6.01
CA ASP A 164 -24.74 -2.13 4.76
C ASP A 164 -24.28 -3.05 3.62
N LEU A 165 -23.37 -4.02 3.87
CA LEU A 165 -22.97 -5.01 2.88
C LEU A 165 -24.17 -5.85 2.38
N LYS A 166 -25.13 -6.19 3.25
CA LYS A 166 -26.33 -6.94 2.88
C LYS A 166 -27.28 -6.14 2.00
N THR A 167 -27.24 -4.81 2.07
CA THR A 167 -28.13 -3.92 1.26
C THR A 167 -27.71 -3.82 -0.20
N ALA A 168 -26.49 -4.20 -0.55
CA ALA A 168 -25.89 -4.06 -1.87
C ALA A 168 -26.75 -4.70 -2.98
N LYS A 169 -26.94 -3.98 -4.09
CA LYS A 169 -27.72 -4.41 -5.26
C LYS A 169 -26.90 -4.44 -6.55
N SER A 170 -25.88 -3.60 -6.68
CA SER A 170 -25.10 -3.44 -7.90
C SER A 170 -23.66 -3.86 -7.73
N TYR A 171 -22.95 -3.32 -6.75
CA TYR A 171 -21.55 -3.65 -6.53
C TYR A 171 -21.07 -3.41 -5.09
N ILE A 172 -20.04 -4.18 -4.71
CA ILE A 172 -19.27 -4.02 -3.48
C ILE A 172 -17.79 -4.05 -3.83
N PHE A 173 -17.03 -2.97 -3.54
CA PHE A 173 -15.61 -2.89 -3.75
C PHE A 173 -14.89 -2.73 -2.42
N LEU A 174 -13.93 -3.64 -2.15
CA LEU A 174 -13.12 -3.63 -0.93
C LEU A 174 -11.64 -3.54 -1.28
N GLU A 175 -10.93 -2.69 -0.55
CA GLU A 175 -9.49 -2.48 -0.67
C GLU A 175 -8.89 -2.38 0.74
N TYR A 176 -8.08 -3.38 1.13
CA TYR A 176 -7.54 -3.47 2.49
C TYR A 176 -6.07 -3.84 2.49
N PHE A 177 -5.30 -3.26 3.43
CA PHE A 177 -3.90 -3.60 3.59
C PHE A 177 -3.70 -4.96 4.25
N ILE A 178 -4.44 -5.24 5.36
CA ILE A 178 -4.43 -6.53 6.06
C ILE A 178 -5.83 -7.13 6.01
N ALA A 179 -5.88 -8.42 5.74
CA ALA A 179 -7.02 -9.29 5.97
C ALA A 179 -6.52 -10.53 6.72
N GLU A 180 -7.26 -10.95 7.74
CA GLU A 180 -6.91 -12.11 8.57
C GLU A 180 -8.15 -12.97 8.81
N PRO A 181 -8.11 -14.29 8.52
CA PRO A 181 -9.20 -15.20 8.81
C PRO A 181 -9.56 -15.17 10.30
N GLY A 182 -10.84 -15.04 10.58
CA GLY A 182 -11.38 -14.91 11.92
C GLY A 182 -12.85 -14.51 11.85
N LYS A 183 -13.45 -14.20 13.00
CA LYS A 183 -14.89 -13.86 13.08
C LYS A 183 -15.27 -12.71 12.15
N MET A 184 -14.43 -11.66 12.12
CA MET A 184 -14.68 -10.47 11.30
C MET A 184 -14.65 -10.81 9.81
N LEU A 185 -13.53 -11.33 9.31
CA LEU A 185 -13.34 -11.59 7.89
C LEU A 185 -14.27 -12.68 7.37
N ASP A 186 -14.48 -13.75 8.15
CA ASP A 186 -15.27 -14.89 7.72
C ASP A 186 -16.75 -14.48 7.53
N ALA A 187 -17.32 -13.70 8.46
CA ALA A 187 -18.67 -13.16 8.31
C ALA A 187 -18.80 -12.22 7.11
N ILE A 188 -17.80 -11.36 6.87
CA ILE A 188 -17.77 -10.49 5.68
C ILE A 188 -17.73 -11.33 4.41
N VAL A 189 -16.84 -12.33 4.32
CA VAL A 189 -16.69 -13.22 3.15
C VAL A 189 -17.96 -14.00 2.87
N GLU A 190 -18.68 -14.42 3.92
CA GLU A 190 -19.97 -15.11 3.76
C GLU A 190 -21.01 -14.21 3.09
N ILE A 191 -21.16 -12.96 3.55
CA ILE A 191 -22.06 -11.97 2.93
C ILE A 191 -21.63 -11.67 1.49
N LEU A 192 -20.34 -11.45 1.26
CA LEU A 192 -19.80 -11.16 -0.08
C LEU A 192 -20.07 -12.32 -1.05
N ALA A 193 -19.89 -13.56 -0.61
CA ALA A 193 -20.17 -14.75 -1.42
C ALA A 193 -21.66 -14.89 -1.74
N GLN A 194 -22.53 -14.58 -0.78
CA GLN A 194 -23.98 -14.56 -1.01
C GLN A 194 -24.36 -13.49 -2.03
N LYS A 195 -23.83 -12.25 -1.88
CA LYS A 195 -24.07 -11.15 -2.82
C LYS A 195 -23.54 -11.45 -4.23
N ALA A 196 -22.39 -12.09 -4.33
CA ALA A 196 -21.86 -12.53 -5.63
C ALA A 196 -22.80 -13.54 -6.32
N LYS A 197 -23.39 -14.49 -5.57
CA LYS A 197 -24.42 -15.41 -6.10
C LYS A 197 -25.69 -14.71 -6.54
N GLU A 198 -26.05 -13.59 -5.88
CA GLU A 198 -27.19 -12.74 -6.25
C GLU A 198 -26.92 -11.87 -7.49
N GLY A 199 -25.69 -11.93 -8.06
CA GLY A 199 -25.31 -11.18 -9.25
C GLY A 199 -24.68 -9.80 -8.98
N VAL A 200 -24.42 -9.46 -7.73
CA VAL A 200 -23.71 -8.24 -7.35
C VAL A 200 -22.24 -8.34 -7.78
N ASP A 201 -21.66 -7.27 -8.35
CA ASP A 201 -20.24 -7.22 -8.73
C ASP A 201 -19.37 -7.02 -7.48
N VAL A 202 -18.92 -8.12 -6.88
CA VAL A 202 -18.08 -8.09 -5.69
C VAL A 202 -16.61 -8.14 -6.08
N ARG A 203 -15.85 -7.11 -5.67
CA ARG A 203 -14.40 -7.02 -5.91
C ARG A 203 -13.65 -6.79 -4.61
N PHE A 204 -12.64 -7.61 -4.36
CA PHE A 204 -11.80 -7.53 -3.18
C PHE A 204 -10.33 -7.45 -3.56
N MET A 205 -9.64 -6.43 -3.10
CA MET A 205 -8.19 -6.28 -3.24
C MET A 205 -7.52 -6.23 -1.88
N TYR A 206 -6.44 -6.98 -1.70
CA TYR A 206 -5.62 -6.95 -0.48
C TYR A 206 -4.14 -6.83 -0.82
N ASP A 207 -3.34 -6.22 0.08
CA ASP A 207 -1.91 -6.05 -0.13
C ASP A 207 -1.13 -7.35 0.11
N GLY A 208 -0.20 -7.67 -0.80
CA GLY A 208 0.55 -8.92 -0.74
C GLY A 208 1.59 -9.00 0.38
N ILE A 209 2.10 -7.87 0.90
CA ILE A 209 2.99 -7.87 2.07
C ILE A 209 2.17 -7.73 3.35
N GLY A 210 1.16 -6.86 3.37
CA GLY A 210 0.27 -6.72 4.51
C GLY A 210 -0.35 -8.05 4.95
N CYS A 211 -0.70 -8.90 3.97
CA CYS A 211 -1.32 -10.21 4.22
C CYS A 211 -0.36 -11.40 4.17
N ILE A 212 0.96 -11.19 4.10
CA ILE A 212 1.92 -12.30 3.90
C ILE A 212 1.95 -13.31 5.05
N GLN A 213 1.65 -12.85 6.27
CA GLN A 213 1.62 -13.69 7.47
C GLN A 213 0.22 -14.08 7.90
N THR A 214 -0.79 -13.33 7.49
CA THR A 214 -2.17 -13.47 7.95
C THR A 214 -3.01 -14.35 7.02
N LEU A 215 -2.84 -14.24 5.70
CA LEU A 215 -3.61 -15.03 4.74
C LEU A 215 -2.88 -16.29 4.27
N PRO A 216 -3.61 -17.38 4.02
CA PRO A 216 -3.08 -18.56 3.34
C PRO A 216 -2.56 -18.24 1.94
N ASN A 217 -1.62 -19.06 1.46
CA ASN A 217 -1.14 -18.94 0.09
C ASN A 217 -2.29 -19.04 -0.91
N LYS A 218 -2.32 -18.11 -1.89
CA LYS A 218 -3.34 -18.05 -2.95
C LYS A 218 -4.77 -17.87 -2.41
N TYR A 219 -4.94 -17.16 -1.30
CA TYR A 219 -6.26 -16.88 -0.74
C TYR A 219 -7.22 -16.24 -1.75
N TYR A 220 -6.68 -15.48 -2.73
CA TYR A 220 -7.47 -14.94 -3.83
C TYR A 220 -8.17 -16.02 -4.67
N CYS A 221 -7.58 -17.22 -4.83
CA CYS A 221 -8.25 -18.33 -5.52
C CYS A 221 -9.47 -18.81 -4.73
N TYR A 222 -9.33 -18.97 -3.42
CA TYR A 222 -10.45 -19.35 -2.53
C TYR A 222 -11.61 -18.34 -2.63
N LEU A 223 -11.33 -17.04 -2.67
CA LEU A 223 -12.38 -16.02 -2.84
C LEU A 223 -12.99 -16.07 -4.24
N GLN A 224 -12.19 -16.33 -5.27
CA GLN A 224 -12.67 -16.47 -6.65
C GLN A 224 -13.59 -17.69 -6.81
N GLU A 225 -13.32 -18.81 -6.13
CA GLU A 225 -14.19 -19.99 -6.09
C GLU A 225 -15.57 -19.68 -5.47
N LYS A 226 -15.63 -18.67 -4.59
CA LYS A 226 -16.89 -18.16 -4.01
C LYS A 226 -17.60 -17.11 -4.89
N GLY A 227 -17.09 -16.82 -6.09
CA GLY A 227 -17.65 -15.83 -7.02
C GLY A 227 -17.16 -14.40 -6.78
N ILE A 228 -16.25 -14.17 -5.83
CA ILE A 228 -15.70 -12.86 -5.52
C ILE A 228 -14.51 -12.58 -6.44
N LYS A 229 -14.54 -11.49 -7.22
CA LYS A 229 -13.40 -11.06 -8.04
C LYS A 229 -12.29 -10.55 -7.15
N CYS A 230 -11.30 -11.38 -6.86
CA CYS A 230 -10.23 -11.04 -5.92
C CYS A 230 -8.89 -10.86 -6.62
N ALA A 231 -8.12 -9.86 -6.16
CA ALA A 231 -6.75 -9.60 -6.59
C ALA A 231 -5.83 -9.34 -5.39
N CYS A 232 -4.60 -9.87 -5.47
CA CYS A 232 -3.54 -9.53 -4.53
C CYS A 232 -2.71 -8.38 -5.11
N PHE A 233 -2.68 -7.24 -4.42
CA PHE A 233 -1.87 -6.10 -4.83
C PHE A 233 -0.40 -6.38 -4.55
N GLN A 234 0.44 -6.30 -5.57
CA GLN A 234 1.89 -6.53 -5.50
C GLN A 234 2.29 -7.72 -4.62
N PRO A 235 1.97 -8.97 -5.01
CA PRO A 235 2.33 -10.15 -4.25
C PRO A 235 3.84 -10.19 -4.02
N PHE A 236 4.25 -10.55 -2.81
CA PHE A 236 5.66 -10.67 -2.47
C PHE A 236 6.33 -11.76 -3.33
N ARG A 237 7.31 -11.35 -4.14
CA ARG A 237 8.15 -12.23 -4.96
C ARG A 237 9.60 -11.96 -4.60
N PRO A 238 10.24 -12.81 -3.78
CA PRO A 238 11.67 -12.68 -3.48
C PRO A 238 12.47 -12.59 -4.78
N LEU A 239 13.41 -11.65 -4.88
CA LEU A 239 14.34 -11.47 -6.01
C LEU A 239 13.74 -10.97 -7.34
N MET A 240 12.44 -11.00 -7.54
CA MET A 240 11.83 -10.62 -8.83
C MET A 240 11.29 -9.18 -8.87
N SER A 241 11.20 -8.50 -7.74
CA SER A 241 10.73 -7.11 -7.68
C SER A 241 11.61 -6.28 -6.78
N ILE A 242 12.34 -5.35 -7.38
CA ILE A 242 13.19 -4.38 -6.66
C ILE A 242 12.33 -3.31 -5.99
N ILE A 243 11.12 -3.06 -6.51
CA ILE A 243 10.19 -2.03 -6.01
C ILE A 243 9.13 -2.70 -5.14
N GLN A 244 9.47 -3.01 -3.90
CA GLN A 244 8.53 -3.60 -2.94
C GLN A 244 7.88 -2.57 -2.00
N ASN A 245 8.35 -1.32 -2.01
CA ASN A 245 7.90 -0.28 -1.08
C ASN A 245 6.57 0.39 -1.48
N ASN A 246 6.08 0.18 -2.70
CA ASN A 246 4.77 0.67 -3.12
C ASN A 246 3.71 -0.30 -2.57
N ARG A 247 3.12 0.04 -1.43
CA ARG A 247 2.10 -0.75 -0.77
C ARG A 247 0.77 -0.03 -0.80
N ASP A 248 -0.30 -0.81 -0.81
CA ASP A 248 -1.64 -0.29 -0.69
C ASP A 248 -2.07 -0.33 0.78
N HIS A 249 -1.85 0.78 1.48
CA HIS A 249 -2.17 0.89 2.91
C HIS A 249 -3.59 1.45 3.16
N ARG A 250 -4.41 1.56 2.10
CA ARG A 250 -5.79 2.05 2.22
C ARG A 250 -6.70 0.99 2.82
N LYS A 251 -7.76 1.41 3.48
CA LYS A 251 -8.85 0.62 3.97
C LYS A 251 -10.12 1.30 3.48
N ILE A 252 -10.69 0.75 2.42
CA ILE A 252 -11.83 1.36 1.73
C ILE A 252 -12.84 0.26 1.40
N THR A 253 -14.10 0.53 1.68
CA THR A 253 -15.22 -0.24 1.16
C THR A 253 -16.20 0.71 0.51
N VAL A 254 -16.68 0.40 -0.69
CA VAL A 254 -17.70 1.16 -1.40
C VAL A 254 -18.84 0.22 -1.78
N ILE A 255 -20.07 0.61 -1.45
CA ILE A 255 -21.29 -0.15 -1.67
C ILE A 255 -22.24 0.68 -2.54
N ASP A 256 -22.50 0.22 -3.75
CA ASP A 256 -23.41 0.82 -4.74
C ASP A 256 -23.17 2.32 -5.03
N GLY A 257 -22.03 2.90 -4.64
CA GLY A 257 -21.75 4.33 -4.69
C GLY A 257 -22.61 5.16 -3.72
N LYS A 258 -23.30 4.53 -2.77
CA LYS A 258 -24.18 5.17 -1.79
C LYS A 258 -23.56 5.23 -0.41
N VAL A 259 -22.83 4.19 -0.03
CA VAL A 259 -22.14 4.09 1.26
C VAL A 259 -20.68 3.80 1.02
N ALA A 260 -19.81 4.51 1.72
CA ALA A 260 -18.39 4.24 1.71
C ALA A 260 -17.82 4.25 3.14
N TYR A 261 -16.92 3.32 3.40
CA TYR A 261 -16.14 3.24 4.64
C TYR A 261 -14.68 3.54 4.36
N THR A 262 -14.06 4.37 5.18
CA THR A 262 -12.62 4.63 5.13
C THR A 262 -12.08 4.92 6.52
N GLY A 263 -10.87 4.49 6.82
CA GLY A 263 -10.25 4.70 8.14
C GLY A 263 -8.97 3.90 8.34
N GLY A 264 -8.60 3.69 9.60
CA GLY A 264 -7.40 2.93 9.99
C GLY A 264 -7.59 1.43 10.13
N MET A 265 -8.83 0.95 10.22
CA MET A 265 -9.15 -0.45 10.49
C MET A 265 -8.87 -1.39 9.31
N ASN A 266 -8.18 -2.49 9.60
CA ASN A 266 -8.09 -3.64 8.69
C ASN A 266 -9.20 -4.67 8.96
N LEU A 267 -9.23 -5.76 8.18
CA LEU A 267 -10.19 -6.85 8.37
C LEU A 267 -9.55 -7.95 9.23
N ALA A 268 -9.54 -7.77 10.54
CA ALA A 268 -9.00 -8.70 11.51
C ALA A 268 -9.74 -8.59 12.86
N ASP A 269 -9.79 -9.69 13.61
CA ASP A 269 -10.55 -9.77 14.86
C ASP A 269 -10.04 -8.81 15.94
N GLU A 270 -8.78 -8.41 15.88
CA GLU A 270 -8.19 -7.42 16.80
C GLU A 270 -8.94 -6.08 16.81
N TYR A 271 -9.64 -5.73 15.71
CA TYR A 271 -10.38 -4.48 15.59
C TYR A 271 -11.82 -4.55 16.13
N ILE A 272 -12.33 -5.75 16.45
CA ILE A 272 -13.72 -5.95 16.92
C ILE A 272 -13.83 -6.69 18.25
N LEU A 273 -12.73 -7.07 18.91
CA LEU A 273 -12.73 -7.88 20.13
C LEU A 273 -12.27 -7.13 21.37
N SER A 274 -12.33 -5.81 21.39
CA SER A 274 -11.94 -4.96 22.55
C SER A 274 -10.54 -5.23 23.12
N LEU A 275 -9.71 -5.97 22.42
CA LEU A 275 -8.37 -6.35 22.89
C LEU A 275 -7.34 -5.24 22.71
N ILE A 276 -7.66 -4.18 21.96
CA ILE A 276 -6.78 -3.05 21.74
C ILE A 276 -7.60 -1.76 21.71
N HIS A 277 -7.54 -0.98 22.78
CA HIS A 277 -8.11 0.37 22.84
C HIS A 277 -7.38 1.41 21.95
N ILE A 278 -6.64 0.98 20.93
CA ILE A 278 -5.83 1.83 20.05
C ILE A 278 -6.15 1.46 18.59
N SER A 279 -7.43 1.44 18.22
CA SER A 279 -7.80 1.45 16.81
C SER A 279 -7.94 2.90 16.34
N GLU A 280 -7.36 3.23 15.17
CA GLU A 280 -7.63 4.50 14.53
C GLU A 280 -9.12 4.58 14.17
N PRO A 281 -9.75 5.75 14.37
CA PRO A 281 -11.17 5.93 14.10
C PRO A 281 -11.53 5.66 12.63
N THR A 282 -12.67 5.02 12.43
CA THR A 282 -13.21 4.72 11.10
C THR A 282 -14.35 5.66 10.77
N ARG A 283 -14.40 6.13 9.54
CA ARG A 283 -15.42 7.04 9.05
C ARG A 283 -16.32 6.35 8.03
N ARG A 284 -17.64 6.42 8.24
CA ARG A 284 -18.65 6.07 7.25
C ARG A 284 -19.05 7.33 6.48
N VAL A 285 -19.11 7.23 5.17
CA VAL A 285 -19.60 8.30 4.30
C VAL A 285 -20.78 7.76 3.50
N VAL A 286 -21.91 8.45 3.57
CA VAL A 286 -23.06 8.21 2.70
C VAL A 286 -22.99 9.23 1.58
N ILE A 287 -22.95 8.74 0.35
CA ILE A 287 -22.80 9.54 -0.87
C ILE A 287 -24.15 9.75 -1.52
#